data_e6387c9249f2c4d933c4b03fb6e03c82
#
_entry.id   e6387c9249f2c4d933c4b03fb6e03c82
#
_cell.length_a   1.000
_cell.length_b   1.000
_cell.length_c   1.000
_cell.angle_alpha   90.00
_cell.angle_beta   90.00
_cell.angle_gamma   90.00
#
_symmetry.space_group_name_H-M   'P 1'
#
loop_
_entity.id
_entity.type
_entity.pdbx_description
1 polymer ?
#
loop_
_entity_poly.entity_id
_entity_poly.type
_entity_poly.pdbx_seq_one_letter_code
_entity_poly.pdbx_strand_id
1 'polypeptide(L)'
;MSKKAGTRANKLSALFVRSVSEPGKYHDGGGIGLYLRVDPSGAKFWVQRIMVNGKRRELGLGSPPVTTLANVREAALENKRMVRAGTDPLKAKREARAVPTFEQAAYKVYELNKPTWSNAKHAAQFISTLRTYAFPKIGQLKISDVATGDVMAVLTPFWTIKPETARRVRQRIGTVMKWAVAQGFCDYDPAQSVKEALPKQSKVQKHRKALHYSEVAGCIAAIKSSNAGNTTKLALEFLILTAARSGEIRNACWDEINLEVSPAWPCPVWSVPAARMKAKRAHTVPLPNRAIAILIHAKGLSDGSEFVFPGTSQGKTLSDMTLSKLVKQLGFDADVHGFRTSFKTWAQERTDFANEVSEMALAHTIQNKAEAAYARSDLIEKRKQMMEQWAEYLAR
;
A
#
# COMPACT_ATOMS: atom_id res chain seq x y z
N MET A 1 38.66 61.90 -26.58
CA MET A 1 39.02 60.52 -27.08
C MET A 1 38.94 59.51 -25.94
N SER A 2 37.82 58.78 -25.86
CA SER A 2 37.60 57.78 -24.80
C SER A 2 38.25 56.47 -25.22
N LYS A 3 39.30 56.03 -24.49
CA LYS A 3 39.92 54.72 -24.69
C LYS A 3 38.95 53.61 -24.34
N LYS A 4 38.42 52.89 -25.34
CA LYS A 4 37.75 51.59 -25.13
C LYS A 4 38.73 50.61 -24.47
N ALA A 5 38.54 50.34 -23.20
CA ALA A 5 39.25 49.28 -22.49
C ALA A 5 38.87 47.94 -23.11
N GLY A 6 39.79 47.33 -23.87
CA GLY A 6 39.64 46.02 -24.42
C GLY A 6 39.41 45.01 -23.30
N THR A 7 38.39 44.20 -23.44
CA THR A 7 38.06 43.09 -22.54
C THR A 7 39.21 42.08 -22.53
N ARG A 8 40.15 42.17 -21.54
CA ARG A 8 41.20 41.17 -21.36
C ARG A 8 40.54 39.87 -20.91
N ALA A 9 40.59 38.86 -21.77
CA ALA A 9 40.13 37.53 -21.45
C ALA A 9 41.05 36.87 -20.38
N ASN A 10 40.45 36.20 -19.42
CA ASN A 10 41.10 35.30 -18.45
C ASN A 10 42.22 35.93 -17.59
N LYS A 11 41.86 36.82 -16.67
CA LYS A 11 42.80 37.44 -15.74
C LYS A 11 43.25 36.55 -14.59
N LEU A 12 42.43 35.59 -14.18
CA LEU A 12 42.75 34.71 -13.06
C LEU A 12 43.55 33.48 -13.53
N SER A 13 44.57 33.12 -12.75
CA SER A 13 45.29 31.86 -12.91
C SER A 13 45.11 31.00 -11.66
N ALA A 14 45.32 29.70 -11.80
CA ALA A 14 45.24 28.78 -10.66
C ALA A 14 46.26 29.11 -9.55
N LEU A 15 47.43 29.61 -9.94
CA LEU A 15 48.48 30.09 -9.02
C LEU A 15 47.98 31.31 -8.24
N PHE A 16 47.45 32.32 -8.94
CA PHE A 16 46.89 33.50 -8.31
C PHE A 16 45.77 33.15 -7.33
N VAL A 17 44.85 32.28 -7.69
CA VAL A 17 43.74 31.83 -6.82
C VAL A 17 44.23 31.16 -5.54
N ARG A 18 45.36 30.43 -5.60
CA ARG A 18 46.01 29.86 -4.42
C ARG A 18 46.69 30.90 -3.54
N SER A 19 47.43 31.81 -4.13
CA SER A 19 48.30 32.76 -3.40
C SER A 19 47.56 34.00 -2.85
N VAL A 20 46.47 34.44 -3.48
CA VAL A 20 45.78 35.67 -3.07
C VAL A 20 45.16 35.49 -1.66
N SER A 21 45.45 36.40 -0.73
CA SER A 21 44.92 36.45 0.63
C SER A 21 44.23 37.76 0.99
N GLU A 22 44.50 38.81 0.21
CA GLU A 22 43.88 40.10 0.47
C GLU A 22 42.35 40.08 0.22
N PRO A 23 41.53 40.63 1.14
CA PRO A 23 40.08 40.73 0.94
C PRO A 23 39.76 41.57 -0.30
N GLY A 24 38.87 41.06 -1.16
CA GLY A 24 38.52 41.75 -2.38
C GLY A 24 37.72 40.93 -3.40
N LYS A 25 37.42 41.59 -4.52
CA LYS A 25 36.72 40.95 -5.68
C LYS A 25 37.67 40.95 -6.87
N TYR A 26 38.10 39.78 -7.30
CA TYR A 26 39.06 39.57 -8.37
C TYR A 26 38.33 39.03 -9.60
N HIS A 27 38.15 39.85 -10.62
CA HIS A 27 37.37 39.52 -11.82
C HIS A 27 38.20 38.67 -12.78
N ASP A 28 37.62 37.56 -13.30
CA ASP A 28 38.25 36.71 -14.30
C ASP A 28 38.33 37.31 -15.70
N GLY A 29 37.43 38.26 -16.03
CA GLY A 29 37.33 38.81 -17.38
C GLY A 29 36.46 37.93 -18.29
N GLY A 30 36.75 37.97 -19.63
CA GLY A 30 36.03 37.14 -20.61
C GLY A 30 34.54 37.43 -20.79
N GLY A 31 34.01 38.46 -20.12
CA GLY A 31 32.61 38.88 -20.25
C GLY A 31 31.57 37.87 -19.63
N ILE A 32 32.02 36.85 -18.91
CA ILE A 32 31.11 35.85 -18.27
C ILE A 32 30.63 36.26 -16.88
N GLY A 33 31.14 37.36 -16.33
CA GLY A 33 30.74 37.90 -15.03
C GLY A 33 31.32 37.17 -13.84
N LEU A 34 32.28 36.27 -14.04
CA LEU A 34 32.93 35.49 -13.00
C LEU A 34 33.94 36.30 -12.21
N TYR A 35 33.98 36.16 -10.88
CA TYR A 35 35.02 36.69 -10.00
C TYR A 35 35.23 35.81 -8.78
N LEU A 36 36.47 35.90 -8.24
CA LEU A 36 36.81 35.34 -6.95
C LEU A 36 36.56 36.40 -5.88
N ARG A 37 35.78 36.10 -4.85
CA ARG A 37 35.63 36.91 -3.65
C ARG A 37 36.50 36.30 -2.54
N VAL A 38 37.35 37.12 -1.97
CA VAL A 38 38.12 36.82 -0.75
C VAL A 38 37.53 37.63 0.37
N ASP A 39 37.06 36.98 1.43
CA ASP A 39 36.51 37.62 2.61
C ASP A 39 37.63 38.06 3.60
N PRO A 40 37.36 38.94 4.58
CA PRO A 40 38.33 39.34 5.59
C PRO A 40 38.92 38.17 6.39
N SER A 41 38.21 37.06 6.50
CA SER A 41 38.69 35.80 7.11
C SER A 41 39.64 35.02 6.24
N GLY A 42 39.94 35.48 4.99
CA GLY A 42 40.71 34.72 3.99
C GLY A 42 39.91 33.63 3.24
N ALA A 43 38.63 33.45 3.55
CA ALA A 43 37.78 32.50 2.84
C ALA A 43 37.51 32.94 1.42
N LYS A 44 37.62 32.01 0.46
CA LYS A 44 37.54 32.26 -0.97
C LYS A 44 36.26 31.66 -1.56
N PHE A 45 35.52 32.44 -2.37
CA PHE A 45 34.26 32.04 -2.97
C PHE A 45 34.22 32.39 -4.44
N TRP A 46 33.76 31.46 -5.28
CA TRP A 46 33.45 31.75 -6.67
C TRP A 46 32.07 32.39 -6.80
N VAL A 47 31.99 33.52 -7.44
CA VAL A 47 30.75 34.27 -7.65
C VAL A 47 30.62 34.69 -9.10
N GLN A 48 29.47 34.49 -9.68
CA GLN A 48 29.11 35.02 -11.00
C GLN A 48 28.09 36.13 -10.86
N ARG A 49 28.37 37.26 -11.47
CA ARG A 49 27.42 38.36 -11.65
C ARG A 49 26.81 38.28 -13.04
N ILE A 50 25.49 38.14 -13.12
CA ILE A 50 24.75 37.92 -14.36
C ILE A 50 23.44 38.74 -14.35
N MET A 51 22.99 39.15 -15.54
CA MET A 51 21.69 39.79 -15.72
C MET A 51 20.66 38.70 -16.02
N VAL A 52 19.57 38.62 -15.22
CA VAL A 52 18.45 37.72 -15.43
C VAL A 52 17.17 38.53 -15.46
N ASN A 53 16.43 38.49 -16.55
CA ASN A 53 15.17 39.24 -16.73
C ASN A 53 15.34 40.76 -16.40
N GLY A 54 16.41 41.40 -16.88
CA GLY A 54 16.69 42.79 -16.63
C GLY A 54 17.22 43.15 -15.24
N LYS A 55 17.32 42.15 -14.31
CA LYS A 55 17.82 42.37 -12.95
C LYS A 55 19.20 41.75 -12.76
N ARG A 56 20.10 42.50 -12.10
CA ARG A 56 21.43 42.01 -11.74
C ARG A 56 21.33 41.01 -10.59
N ARG A 57 21.92 39.81 -10.78
CA ARG A 57 21.99 38.74 -9.80
C ARG A 57 23.43 38.29 -9.54
N GLU A 58 23.72 37.82 -8.32
CA GLU A 58 25.00 37.18 -7.97
C GLU A 58 24.73 35.69 -7.62
N LEU A 59 25.41 34.77 -8.31
CA LEU A 59 25.33 33.36 -8.15
C LEU A 59 26.60 32.83 -7.51
N GLY A 60 26.49 32.13 -6.36
CA GLY A 60 27.60 31.38 -5.80
C GLY A 60 27.84 30.09 -6.59
N LEU A 61 29.10 29.90 -7.03
CA LEU A 61 29.54 28.75 -7.84
C LEU A 61 30.46 27.78 -7.09
N GLY A 62 30.55 27.91 -5.75
CA GLY A 62 31.40 27.08 -4.90
C GLY A 62 32.65 27.82 -4.42
N SER A 63 33.62 27.06 -3.91
CA SER A 63 34.87 27.63 -3.33
C SER A 63 36.08 26.80 -3.73
N PRO A 64 37.26 27.44 -3.93
CA PRO A 64 38.53 26.74 -4.03
C PRO A 64 38.88 26.06 -2.69
N PRO A 65 39.58 24.91 -2.69
CA PRO A 65 40.07 24.19 -3.86
C PRO A 65 39.05 23.18 -4.43
N VAL A 66 37.88 23.00 -3.77
CA VAL A 66 36.84 22.02 -4.16
C VAL A 66 36.34 22.29 -5.58
N THR A 67 36.11 23.57 -5.92
CA THR A 67 35.73 23.96 -7.29
C THR A 67 36.91 24.62 -7.94
N THR A 68 37.46 24.00 -9.00
CA THR A 68 38.62 24.51 -9.73
C THR A 68 38.22 25.70 -10.61
N LEU A 69 39.22 26.55 -11.02
CA LEU A 69 38.97 27.65 -11.91
C LEU A 69 38.41 27.22 -13.28
N ALA A 70 38.84 26.05 -13.78
CA ALA A 70 38.29 25.47 -15.02
C ALA A 70 36.81 25.17 -14.90
N ASN A 71 36.43 24.42 -13.86
CA ASN A 71 35.04 23.97 -13.61
C ASN A 71 34.11 25.18 -13.38
N VAL A 72 34.58 26.21 -12.67
CA VAL A 72 33.74 27.39 -12.43
C VAL A 72 33.56 28.26 -13.67
N ARG A 73 34.55 28.33 -14.58
CA ARG A 73 34.41 28.99 -15.88
C ARG A 73 33.35 28.31 -16.74
N GLU A 74 33.36 26.98 -16.77
CA GLU A 74 32.36 26.17 -17.49
C GLU A 74 30.95 26.40 -16.92
N ALA A 75 30.79 26.30 -15.60
CA ALA A 75 29.52 26.55 -14.92
C ALA A 75 29.01 28.01 -15.18
N ALA A 76 29.90 29.00 -15.17
CA ALA A 76 29.54 30.37 -15.45
C ALA A 76 29.11 30.58 -16.92
N LEU A 77 29.74 29.87 -17.84
CA LEU A 77 29.39 29.90 -19.27
C LEU A 77 28.03 29.26 -19.48
N GLU A 78 27.76 28.13 -18.84
CA GLU A 78 26.48 27.41 -18.91
C GLU A 78 25.33 28.29 -18.36
N ASN A 79 25.50 28.90 -17.20
CA ASN A 79 24.51 29.84 -16.68
C ASN A 79 24.20 30.96 -17.67
N LYS A 80 25.22 31.45 -18.41
CA LYS A 80 25.04 32.47 -19.42
C LYS A 80 24.27 31.96 -20.64
N ARG A 81 24.50 30.71 -21.05
CA ARG A 81 23.70 30.03 -22.08
C ARG A 81 22.23 29.92 -21.68
N MET A 82 21.98 29.46 -20.43
CA MET A 82 20.61 29.34 -19.88
C MET A 82 19.88 30.69 -19.92
N VAL A 83 20.52 31.79 -19.49
CA VAL A 83 19.90 33.11 -19.52
C VAL A 83 19.61 33.58 -20.94
N ARG A 84 20.52 33.32 -21.90
CA ARG A 84 20.29 33.62 -23.33
C ARG A 84 19.11 32.80 -23.90
N ALA A 85 18.91 31.58 -23.42
CA ALA A 85 17.76 30.75 -23.76
C ALA A 85 16.47 31.13 -22.99
N GLY A 86 16.47 32.24 -22.22
CA GLY A 86 15.30 32.69 -21.47
C GLY A 86 15.07 32.01 -20.13
N THR A 87 15.99 31.14 -19.68
CA THR A 87 15.86 30.38 -18.42
C THR A 87 16.62 31.10 -17.29
N ASP A 88 15.98 31.23 -16.12
CA ASP A 88 16.63 31.77 -14.90
C ASP A 88 17.41 30.66 -14.18
N PRO A 89 18.76 30.69 -14.12
CA PRO A 89 19.56 29.65 -13.46
C PRO A 89 19.28 29.53 -11.96
N LEU A 90 18.86 30.62 -11.28
CA LEU A 90 18.48 30.54 -9.85
C LEU A 90 17.16 29.83 -9.67
N LYS A 91 16.19 30.07 -10.56
CA LYS A 91 14.90 29.38 -10.55
C LYS A 91 15.09 27.90 -10.82
N ALA A 92 15.84 27.55 -11.86
CA ALA A 92 16.17 26.15 -12.17
C ALA A 92 16.87 25.44 -11.01
N LYS A 93 17.82 26.10 -10.33
CA LYS A 93 18.50 25.56 -9.16
C LYS A 93 17.57 25.38 -7.94
N ARG A 94 16.60 26.29 -7.74
CA ARG A 94 15.57 26.15 -6.70
C ARG A 94 14.61 25.02 -7.01
N GLU A 95 14.14 24.92 -8.22
CA GLU A 95 13.26 23.85 -8.70
C GLU A 95 13.95 22.48 -8.56
N ALA A 96 15.21 22.36 -8.98
CA ALA A 96 16.01 21.15 -8.80
C ALA A 96 16.23 20.78 -7.32
N ARG A 97 16.28 21.75 -6.40
CA ARG A 97 16.33 21.50 -4.94
C ARG A 97 14.97 21.18 -4.35
N ALA A 98 13.88 21.65 -4.94
CA ALA A 98 12.51 21.39 -4.50
C ALA A 98 12.02 19.99 -4.90
N VAL A 99 12.72 19.29 -5.81
CA VAL A 99 12.40 17.89 -6.16
C VAL A 99 12.59 17.00 -4.93
N PRO A 100 11.54 16.34 -4.42
CA PRO A 100 11.65 15.50 -3.24
C PRO A 100 12.45 14.22 -3.54
N THR A 101 12.97 13.58 -2.48
CA THR A 101 13.47 12.21 -2.60
C THR A 101 12.31 11.24 -2.80
N PHE A 102 12.60 10.02 -3.29
CA PHE A 102 11.59 8.96 -3.43
C PHE A 102 10.88 8.68 -2.11
N GLU A 103 11.62 8.63 -1.00
CA GLU A 103 11.06 8.41 0.33
C GLU A 103 10.11 9.55 0.74
N GLN A 104 10.53 10.80 0.57
CA GLN A 104 9.67 11.97 0.86
C GLN A 104 8.41 11.97 0.01
N ALA A 105 8.52 11.64 -1.26
CA ALA A 105 7.38 11.49 -2.16
C ALA A 105 6.45 10.36 -1.74
N ALA A 106 7.00 9.22 -1.33
CA ALA A 106 6.21 8.08 -0.85
C ALA A 106 5.37 8.43 0.39
N TYR A 107 5.93 9.21 1.33
CA TYR A 107 5.15 9.69 2.48
C TYR A 107 4.07 10.70 2.08
N LYS A 108 4.35 11.62 1.14
CA LYS A 108 3.32 12.54 0.61
C LYS A 108 2.16 11.77 -0.04
N VAL A 109 2.48 10.78 -0.87
CA VAL A 109 1.48 9.91 -1.52
C VAL A 109 0.69 9.10 -0.48
N TYR A 110 1.34 8.61 0.57
CA TYR A 110 0.70 7.91 1.67
C TYR A 110 -0.34 8.79 2.38
N GLU A 111 0.06 9.99 2.83
CA GLU A 111 -0.86 10.90 3.53
C GLU A 111 -2.03 11.35 2.63
N LEU A 112 -1.79 11.58 1.34
CA LEU A 112 -2.83 11.92 0.37
C LEU A 112 -3.87 10.82 0.21
N ASN A 113 -3.44 9.54 0.18
CA ASN A 113 -4.33 8.41 -0.08
C ASN A 113 -4.91 7.78 1.20
N LYS A 114 -4.28 7.98 2.36
CA LYS A 114 -4.69 7.41 3.64
C LYS A 114 -6.18 7.57 3.96
N PRO A 115 -6.82 8.74 3.75
CA PRO A 115 -8.25 8.91 4.00
C PRO A 115 -9.16 8.05 3.10
N THR A 116 -8.68 7.66 1.91
CA THR A 116 -9.45 6.87 0.94
C THR A 116 -9.35 5.35 1.17
N TRP A 117 -8.37 4.91 1.97
CA TRP A 117 -8.18 3.49 2.25
C TRP A 117 -9.08 3.01 3.38
N SER A 118 -9.98 2.10 3.05
CA SER A 118 -10.93 1.53 4.00
C SER A 118 -10.30 0.59 5.06
N ASN A 119 -9.04 0.19 4.89
CA ASN A 119 -8.35 -0.75 5.78
C ASN A 119 -7.03 -0.16 6.27
N ALA A 120 -6.99 0.22 7.56
CA ALA A 120 -5.80 0.79 8.21
C ALA A 120 -4.56 -0.12 8.10
N LYS A 121 -4.73 -1.44 8.15
CA LYS A 121 -3.65 -2.41 7.97
C LYS A 121 -3.06 -2.35 6.55
N HIS A 122 -3.91 -2.19 5.55
CA HIS A 122 -3.46 -2.03 4.15
C HIS A 122 -2.71 -0.69 3.97
N ALA A 123 -3.21 0.38 4.58
CA ALA A 123 -2.53 1.67 4.59
C ALA A 123 -1.13 1.55 5.24
N ALA A 124 -1.02 0.95 6.43
CA ALA A 124 0.26 0.74 7.09
C ALA A 124 1.23 -0.12 6.25
N GLN A 125 0.72 -1.14 5.56
CA GLN A 125 1.51 -1.98 4.66
C GLN A 125 2.07 -1.23 3.45
N PHE A 126 1.45 -0.14 3.00
CA PHE A 126 1.96 0.65 1.88
C PHE A 126 3.37 1.17 2.20
N ILE A 127 3.52 1.87 3.33
CA ILE A 127 4.82 2.43 3.74
C ILE A 127 5.77 1.35 4.25
N SER A 128 5.31 0.40 5.08
CA SER A 128 6.21 -0.61 5.67
C SER A 128 6.91 -1.46 4.61
N THR A 129 6.22 -1.82 3.52
CA THR A 129 6.87 -2.58 2.45
C THR A 129 7.81 -1.73 1.60
N LEU A 130 7.50 -0.45 1.35
CA LEU A 130 8.44 0.46 0.68
C LEU A 130 9.68 0.67 1.56
N ARG A 131 9.52 0.84 2.88
CA ARG A 131 10.62 0.94 3.84
C ARG A 131 11.51 -0.30 3.83
N THR A 132 10.91 -1.49 3.76
CA THR A 132 11.67 -2.75 3.78
C THR A 132 12.41 -3.00 2.48
N TYR A 133 11.79 -2.74 1.32
CA TYR A 133 12.30 -3.22 0.03
C TYR A 133 12.82 -2.11 -0.88
N ALA A 134 12.21 -0.91 -0.87
CA ALA A 134 12.53 0.16 -1.81
C ALA A 134 13.46 1.22 -1.20
N PHE A 135 13.16 1.73 0.00
CA PHE A 135 13.94 2.83 0.60
C PHE A 135 15.41 2.54 0.77
N PRO A 136 15.88 1.32 1.12
CA PRO A 136 17.31 1.05 1.21
C PRO A 136 18.10 1.28 -0.08
N LYS A 137 17.43 1.22 -1.24
CA LYS A 137 18.08 1.35 -2.55
C LYS A 137 17.78 2.68 -3.23
N ILE A 138 16.53 3.12 -3.21
CA ILE A 138 16.08 4.29 -3.96
C ILE A 138 15.52 5.41 -3.07
N GLY A 139 15.41 5.21 -1.76
CA GLY A 139 14.76 6.15 -0.86
C GLY A 139 15.36 7.55 -0.88
N GLN A 140 16.70 7.64 -0.94
CA GLN A 140 17.45 8.89 -0.91
C GLN A 140 17.68 9.51 -2.31
N LEU A 141 17.37 8.78 -3.39
CA LEU A 141 17.43 9.33 -4.73
C LEU A 141 16.36 10.41 -4.90
N LYS A 142 16.68 11.49 -5.61
CA LYS A 142 15.63 12.40 -6.07
C LYS A 142 14.66 11.62 -6.94
N ILE A 143 13.38 11.91 -6.81
CA ILE A 143 12.37 11.16 -7.54
C ILE A 143 12.52 11.31 -9.06
N SER A 144 13.07 12.44 -9.52
CA SER A 144 13.43 12.67 -10.93
C SER A 144 14.52 11.75 -11.46
N ASP A 145 15.37 11.24 -10.56
CA ASP A 145 16.57 10.47 -10.90
C ASP A 145 16.34 8.96 -10.83
N VAL A 146 15.14 8.55 -10.35
CA VAL A 146 14.77 7.12 -10.26
C VAL A 146 14.52 6.55 -11.66
N ALA A 147 15.42 5.68 -12.11
CA ALA A 147 15.35 5.03 -13.41
C ALA A 147 14.77 3.61 -13.33
N THR A 148 14.43 3.04 -14.48
CA THR A 148 13.94 1.64 -14.60
C THR A 148 14.95 0.64 -14.02
N GLY A 149 16.25 0.87 -14.20
CA GLY A 149 17.32 0.03 -13.65
C GLY A 149 17.31 0.00 -12.11
N ASP A 150 17.01 1.12 -11.45
CA ASP A 150 16.93 1.21 -10.00
C ASP A 150 15.74 0.42 -9.46
N VAL A 151 14.59 0.51 -10.12
CA VAL A 151 13.40 -0.27 -9.77
C VAL A 151 13.65 -1.77 -9.99
N MET A 152 14.33 -2.14 -11.07
CA MET A 152 14.77 -3.54 -11.29
C MET A 152 15.69 -4.01 -10.17
N ALA A 153 16.68 -3.22 -9.78
CA ALA A 153 17.59 -3.54 -8.68
C ALA A 153 16.87 -3.76 -7.35
N VAL A 154 15.77 -3.01 -7.09
CA VAL A 154 14.90 -3.24 -5.93
C VAL A 154 14.20 -4.60 -6.01
N LEU A 155 13.64 -4.97 -7.15
CA LEU A 155 12.71 -6.10 -7.28
C LEU A 155 13.42 -7.45 -7.53
N THR A 156 14.51 -7.46 -8.28
CA THR A 156 15.22 -8.69 -8.71
C THR A 156 15.52 -9.66 -7.56
N PRO A 157 15.99 -9.24 -6.36
CA PRO A 157 16.37 -10.17 -5.29
C PRO A 157 15.23 -11.06 -4.78
N PHE A 158 13.98 -10.64 -4.95
CA PHE A 158 12.83 -11.39 -4.46
C PHE A 158 11.72 -11.58 -5.49
N TRP A 159 11.97 -11.24 -6.75
CA TRP A 159 10.99 -11.29 -7.83
C TRP A 159 10.36 -12.67 -8.02
N THR A 160 11.17 -13.72 -8.03
CA THR A 160 10.72 -15.12 -8.18
C THR A 160 10.48 -15.81 -6.85
N ILE A 161 11.18 -15.38 -5.78
CA ILE A 161 11.11 -16.00 -4.45
C ILE A 161 9.82 -15.61 -3.73
N LYS A 162 9.40 -14.32 -3.83
CA LYS A 162 8.19 -13.77 -3.21
C LYS A 162 7.33 -13.02 -4.24
N PRO A 163 6.76 -13.72 -5.23
CA PRO A 163 6.16 -13.09 -6.40
C PRO A 163 5.06 -12.09 -6.07
N GLU A 164 4.17 -12.41 -5.11
CA GLU A 164 3.07 -11.53 -4.71
C GLU A 164 3.59 -10.26 -4.02
N THR A 165 4.60 -10.40 -3.15
CA THR A 165 5.25 -9.26 -2.49
C THR A 165 5.91 -8.35 -3.53
N ALA A 166 6.65 -8.94 -4.48
CA ALA A 166 7.34 -8.21 -5.53
C ALA A 166 6.35 -7.41 -6.42
N ARG A 167 5.24 -8.03 -6.81
CA ARG A 167 4.16 -7.35 -7.56
C ARG A 167 3.60 -6.16 -6.79
N ARG A 168 3.35 -6.32 -5.48
CA ARG A 168 2.83 -5.24 -4.62
C ARG A 168 3.84 -4.12 -4.43
N VAL A 169 5.12 -4.45 -4.20
CA VAL A 169 6.18 -3.43 -4.10
C VAL A 169 6.30 -2.65 -5.41
N ARG A 170 6.33 -3.34 -6.57
CA ARG A 170 6.33 -2.69 -7.88
C ARG A 170 5.13 -1.75 -8.05
N GLN A 171 3.93 -2.22 -7.71
CA GLN A 171 2.71 -1.42 -7.81
C GLN A 171 2.78 -0.16 -6.93
N ARG A 172 3.33 -0.27 -5.70
CA ARG A 172 3.49 0.85 -4.77
C ARG A 172 4.53 1.85 -5.27
N ILE A 173 5.66 1.38 -5.80
CA ILE A 173 6.65 2.25 -6.47
C ILE A 173 5.96 2.99 -7.61
N GLY A 174 5.24 2.29 -8.49
CA GLY A 174 4.51 2.90 -9.60
C GLY A 174 3.45 3.92 -9.14
N THR A 175 2.79 3.70 -8.00
CA THR A 175 1.86 4.70 -7.43
C THR A 175 2.59 5.98 -7.06
N VAL A 176 3.77 5.89 -6.44
CA VAL A 176 4.61 7.05 -6.09
C VAL A 176 5.12 7.75 -7.36
N MET A 177 5.59 6.98 -8.34
CA MET A 177 6.10 7.54 -9.60
C MET A 177 5.02 8.22 -10.43
N LYS A 178 3.81 7.66 -10.50
CA LYS A 178 2.65 8.32 -11.16
C LYS A 178 2.28 9.65 -10.52
N TRP A 179 2.36 9.73 -9.19
CA TRP A 179 2.20 11.01 -8.50
C TRP A 179 3.31 11.98 -8.90
N ALA A 180 4.55 11.53 -9.00
CA ALA A 180 5.67 12.36 -9.40
C ALA A 180 5.53 12.88 -10.84
N VAL A 181 5.05 12.05 -11.76
CA VAL A 181 4.71 12.47 -13.14
C VAL A 181 3.62 13.54 -13.12
N ALA A 182 2.56 13.34 -12.35
CA ALA A 182 1.47 14.32 -12.22
C ALA A 182 1.92 15.65 -11.58
N GLN A 183 3.02 15.65 -10.80
CA GLN A 183 3.64 16.85 -10.24
C GLN A 183 4.69 17.49 -11.18
N GLY A 184 4.97 16.88 -12.33
CA GLY A 184 5.98 17.36 -13.27
C GLY A 184 7.43 17.14 -12.80
N PHE A 185 7.69 16.22 -11.86
CA PHE A 185 9.04 15.91 -11.40
C PHE A 185 9.76 14.91 -12.31
N CYS A 186 9.03 14.12 -13.09
CA CYS A 186 9.56 13.17 -14.07
C CYS A 186 8.54 12.96 -15.20
N ASP A 187 9.02 12.48 -16.35
CA ASP A 187 8.23 12.36 -17.58
C ASP A 187 7.49 11.03 -17.70
N TYR A 188 7.93 9.99 -16.98
CA TYR A 188 7.36 8.63 -17.09
C TYR A 188 7.45 7.86 -15.75
N ASP A 189 6.68 6.77 -15.66
CA ASP A 189 6.72 5.82 -14.53
C ASP A 189 7.70 4.67 -14.85
N PRO A 190 8.91 4.64 -14.24
CA PRO A 190 9.89 3.60 -14.49
C PRO A 190 9.44 2.20 -14.02
N ALA A 191 8.46 2.10 -13.09
CA ALA A 191 7.97 0.81 -12.61
C ALA A 191 7.05 0.11 -13.62
N GLN A 192 6.57 0.81 -14.65
CA GLN A 192 5.72 0.23 -15.69
C GLN A 192 6.52 -0.71 -16.59
N SER A 193 7.67 -0.25 -17.09
CA SER A 193 8.53 -1.01 -18.02
C SER A 193 9.19 -2.23 -17.38
N VAL A 194 9.39 -2.22 -16.06
CA VAL A 194 10.04 -3.32 -15.33
C VAL A 194 9.30 -4.65 -15.47
N LYS A 195 7.98 -4.63 -15.62
CA LYS A 195 7.17 -5.86 -15.77
C LYS A 195 7.58 -6.70 -16.98
N GLU A 196 7.98 -6.04 -18.05
CA GLU A 196 8.36 -6.68 -19.31
C GLU A 196 9.83 -7.12 -19.33
N ALA A 197 10.66 -6.42 -18.56
CA ALA A 197 12.09 -6.70 -18.45
C ALA A 197 12.43 -7.83 -17.46
N LEU A 198 11.55 -8.12 -16.49
CA LEU A 198 11.77 -9.18 -15.50
C LEU A 198 11.18 -10.52 -15.97
N PRO A 199 11.76 -11.66 -15.52
CA PRO A 199 11.27 -13.00 -15.87
C PRO A 199 9.77 -13.15 -15.54
N LYS A 200 9.06 -13.92 -16.36
CA LYS A 200 7.66 -14.26 -16.08
C LYS A 200 7.56 -14.97 -14.73
N GLN A 201 6.78 -14.43 -13.83
CA GLN A 201 6.49 -15.09 -12.57
C GLN A 201 5.53 -16.26 -12.81
N SER A 202 5.77 -17.39 -12.16
CA SER A 202 4.84 -18.50 -12.16
C SER A 202 3.47 -18.01 -11.67
N LYS A 203 2.43 -18.29 -12.47
CA LYS A 203 1.04 -18.03 -12.10
C LYS A 203 0.44 -19.17 -11.26
N VAL A 204 1.28 -20.06 -10.73
CA VAL A 204 0.77 -21.12 -9.82
C VAL A 204 0.12 -20.42 -8.64
N GLN A 205 -1.15 -20.18 -8.79
CA GLN A 205 -2.00 -19.68 -7.72
C GLN A 205 -2.16 -20.84 -6.74
N LYS A 206 -1.39 -20.82 -5.64
CA LYS A 206 -1.63 -21.79 -4.57
C LYS A 206 -3.04 -21.51 -4.06
N HIS A 207 -3.96 -22.39 -4.36
CA HIS A 207 -5.29 -22.35 -3.76
C HIS A 207 -5.16 -22.39 -2.24
N ARG A 208 -6.09 -21.75 -1.55
CA ARG A 208 -6.12 -21.83 -0.09
C ARG A 208 -6.39 -23.28 0.29
N LYS A 209 -5.67 -23.74 1.31
CA LYS A 209 -5.87 -25.08 1.85
C LYS A 209 -7.26 -25.17 2.47
N ALA A 210 -8.03 -26.14 2.04
CA ALA A 210 -9.37 -26.42 2.52
C ALA A 210 -9.46 -27.88 2.93
N LEU A 211 -10.17 -28.17 4.01
CA LEU A 211 -10.55 -29.55 4.32
C LEU A 211 -11.60 -30.02 3.31
N HIS A 212 -11.56 -31.31 2.98
CA HIS A 212 -12.72 -31.94 2.34
C HIS A 212 -13.92 -31.80 3.28
N TYR A 213 -15.12 -31.57 2.74
CA TYR A 213 -16.30 -31.30 3.58
C TYR A 213 -16.62 -32.46 4.56
N SER A 214 -16.27 -33.69 4.22
CA SER A 214 -16.45 -34.88 5.10
C SER A 214 -15.56 -34.84 6.36
N GLU A 215 -14.48 -34.04 6.35
CA GLU A 215 -13.56 -33.94 7.49
C GLU A 215 -13.94 -32.77 8.43
N VAL A 216 -14.87 -31.91 8.01
CA VAL A 216 -15.21 -30.69 8.77
C VAL A 216 -15.91 -31.05 10.09
N ALA A 217 -16.76 -32.06 10.12
CA ALA A 217 -17.40 -32.52 11.35
C ALA A 217 -16.37 -32.98 12.41
N GLY A 218 -15.35 -33.76 12.00
CA GLY A 218 -14.24 -34.15 12.87
C GLY A 218 -13.42 -32.94 13.37
N CYS A 219 -13.23 -31.91 12.51
CA CYS A 219 -12.60 -30.68 12.92
C CYS A 219 -13.42 -29.91 13.99
N ILE A 220 -14.74 -29.84 13.85
CA ILE A 220 -15.63 -29.24 14.86
C ILE A 220 -15.55 -30.01 16.19
N ALA A 221 -15.55 -31.33 16.16
CA ALA A 221 -15.38 -32.17 17.37
C ALA A 221 -14.04 -31.86 18.07
N ALA A 222 -12.95 -31.78 17.31
CA ALA A 222 -11.64 -31.42 17.85
C ALA A 222 -11.60 -30.00 18.43
N ILE A 223 -12.28 -29.03 17.79
CA ILE A 223 -12.43 -27.67 18.31
C ILE A 223 -13.11 -27.68 19.67
N LYS A 224 -14.24 -28.42 19.81
CA LYS A 224 -15.02 -28.50 21.04
C LYS A 224 -14.23 -29.13 22.19
N SER A 225 -13.45 -30.16 21.92
CA SER A 225 -12.63 -30.88 22.92
C SER A 225 -11.31 -30.19 23.26
N SER A 226 -10.90 -29.18 22.49
CA SER A 226 -9.62 -28.49 22.70
C SER A 226 -9.56 -27.66 23.98
N ASN A 227 -8.34 -27.33 24.41
CA ASN A 227 -8.10 -26.41 25.56
C ASN A 227 -8.19 -24.91 25.18
N ALA A 228 -8.71 -24.58 23.99
CA ALA A 228 -8.89 -23.18 23.59
C ALA A 228 -9.99 -22.52 24.43
N GLY A 229 -9.91 -21.19 24.59
CA GLY A 229 -10.95 -20.44 25.30
C GLY A 229 -12.32 -20.56 24.61
N ASN A 230 -13.39 -20.60 25.41
CA ASN A 230 -14.74 -20.83 24.93
C ASN A 230 -15.16 -19.86 23.81
N THR A 231 -14.87 -18.58 23.95
CA THR A 231 -15.14 -17.59 22.90
C THR A 231 -14.49 -17.94 21.55
N THR A 232 -13.24 -18.45 21.58
CA THR A 232 -12.52 -18.84 20.34
C THR A 232 -13.16 -20.08 19.71
N LYS A 233 -13.56 -21.08 20.54
CA LYS A 233 -14.25 -22.28 20.06
C LYS A 233 -15.56 -21.94 19.40
N LEU A 234 -16.40 -21.15 20.10
CA LEU A 234 -17.70 -20.72 19.60
C LEU A 234 -17.56 -19.88 18.31
N ALA A 235 -16.60 -18.95 18.26
CA ALA A 235 -16.34 -18.13 17.08
C ALA A 235 -15.94 -18.96 15.86
N LEU A 236 -15.11 -20.01 16.04
CA LEU A 236 -14.66 -20.85 14.93
C LEU A 236 -15.78 -21.79 14.46
N GLU A 237 -16.54 -22.38 15.36
CA GLU A 237 -17.70 -23.20 15.00
C GLU A 237 -18.77 -22.35 14.28
N PHE A 238 -19.05 -21.15 14.77
CA PHE A 238 -19.99 -20.21 14.13
C PHE A 238 -19.52 -19.79 12.72
N LEU A 239 -18.21 -19.57 12.54
CA LEU A 239 -17.62 -19.29 11.23
C LEU A 239 -17.87 -20.44 10.24
N ILE A 240 -17.66 -21.69 10.68
CA ILE A 240 -17.83 -22.88 9.83
C ILE A 240 -19.31 -23.03 9.43
N LEU A 241 -20.23 -22.90 10.40
CA LEU A 241 -21.67 -23.03 10.19
C LEU A 241 -22.24 -21.95 9.26
N THR A 242 -21.75 -20.72 9.38
CA THR A 242 -22.23 -19.57 8.59
C THR A 242 -21.45 -19.37 7.29
N ALA A 243 -20.38 -20.13 7.06
CA ALA A 243 -19.43 -19.96 5.96
C ALA A 243 -18.95 -18.50 5.78
N ALA A 244 -18.94 -17.69 6.86
CA ALA A 244 -18.56 -16.30 6.85
C ALA A 244 -17.03 -16.08 6.80
N ARG A 245 -16.56 -14.86 6.52
CA ARG A 245 -15.13 -14.55 6.55
C ARG A 245 -14.66 -14.30 7.98
N SER A 246 -13.42 -14.69 8.29
CA SER A 246 -12.91 -14.54 9.66
C SER A 246 -12.96 -13.10 10.18
N GLY A 247 -12.78 -12.10 9.33
CA GLY A 247 -12.92 -10.70 9.70
C GLY A 247 -14.37 -10.30 10.03
N GLU A 248 -15.35 -10.92 9.39
CA GLU A 248 -16.78 -10.70 9.65
C GLU A 248 -17.14 -11.25 11.03
N ILE A 249 -16.71 -12.46 11.35
CA ILE A 249 -16.96 -13.14 12.66
C ILE A 249 -16.29 -12.40 13.81
N ARG A 250 -15.02 -12.06 13.66
CA ARG A 250 -14.25 -11.41 14.74
C ARG A 250 -14.78 -10.04 15.16
N ASN A 251 -15.45 -9.37 14.25
CA ASN A 251 -16.05 -8.07 14.48
C ASN A 251 -17.59 -8.14 14.52
N ALA A 252 -18.20 -9.30 14.70
CA ALA A 252 -19.63 -9.43 14.83
C ALA A 252 -20.12 -8.76 16.12
N CYS A 253 -21.12 -7.87 15.99
CA CYS A 253 -21.72 -7.15 17.09
C CYS A 253 -23.13 -7.67 17.41
N TRP A 254 -23.56 -7.48 18.64
CA TRP A 254 -24.90 -7.96 19.06
C TRP A 254 -26.06 -7.22 18.37
N ASP A 255 -25.89 -5.98 17.99
CA ASP A 255 -26.87 -5.18 17.25
C ASP A 255 -27.10 -5.69 15.81
N GLU A 256 -26.21 -6.56 15.31
CA GLU A 256 -26.32 -7.20 13.99
C GLU A 256 -27.13 -8.51 14.05
N ILE A 257 -27.42 -9.03 15.25
CA ILE A 257 -28.09 -10.32 15.47
C ILE A 257 -29.58 -10.07 15.72
N ASN A 258 -30.42 -10.64 14.88
CA ASN A 258 -31.86 -10.69 15.10
C ASN A 258 -32.32 -12.15 15.20
N LEU A 259 -32.75 -12.55 16.38
CA LEU A 259 -33.26 -13.90 16.65
C LEU A 259 -34.78 -14.01 16.52
N GLU A 260 -35.47 -12.89 16.37
CA GLU A 260 -36.92 -12.84 16.23
C GLU A 260 -37.34 -12.94 14.77
N VAL A 261 -38.41 -13.72 14.53
CA VAL A 261 -39.05 -13.79 13.22
C VAL A 261 -39.97 -12.56 13.07
N SER A 262 -39.84 -11.87 11.94
CA SER A 262 -40.61 -10.65 11.66
C SER A 262 -40.98 -10.61 10.16
N PRO A 263 -41.91 -9.73 9.76
CA PRO A 263 -42.22 -9.52 8.35
C PRO A 263 -40.99 -9.15 7.49
N ALA A 264 -39.98 -8.51 8.09
CA ALA A 264 -38.72 -8.19 7.41
C ALA A 264 -37.77 -9.41 7.32
N TRP A 265 -37.84 -10.33 8.28
CA TRP A 265 -36.95 -11.49 8.38
C TRP A 265 -37.74 -12.75 8.72
N PRO A 266 -37.95 -13.65 7.74
CA PRO A 266 -38.75 -14.89 7.93
C PRO A 266 -38.02 -15.95 8.77
N CYS A 267 -36.82 -15.65 9.26
CA CYS A 267 -36.02 -16.52 10.14
C CYS A 267 -35.03 -15.69 10.95
N PRO A 268 -34.43 -16.25 12.02
CA PRO A 268 -33.29 -15.65 12.69
C PRO A 268 -32.13 -15.33 11.71
N VAL A 269 -31.55 -14.15 11.83
CA VAL A 269 -30.53 -13.67 10.90
C VAL A 269 -29.40 -12.93 11.60
N TRP A 270 -28.25 -12.94 10.95
CA TRP A 270 -27.14 -12.05 11.23
C TRP A 270 -26.96 -11.09 10.05
N SER A 271 -27.10 -9.80 10.28
CA SER A 271 -27.05 -8.75 9.26
C SER A 271 -25.73 -8.00 9.31
N VAL A 272 -24.77 -8.36 8.47
CA VAL A 272 -23.46 -7.71 8.39
C VAL A 272 -23.59 -6.41 7.61
N PRO A 273 -23.27 -5.24 8.20
CA PRO A 273 -23.45 -3.95 7.53
C PRO A 273 -22.45 -3.77 6.37
N ALA A 274 -22.85 -2.98 5.37
CA ALA A 274 -22.08 -2.71 4.15
C ALA A 274 -20.66 -2.20 4.44
N ALA A 275 -20.48 -1.41 5.50
CA ALA A 275 -19.19 -0.87 5.90
C ALA A 275 -18.14 -1.95 6.22
N ARG A 276 -18.58 -3.10 6.75
CA ARG A 276 -17.73 -4.25 7.10
C ARG A 276 -17.55 -5.27 5.98
N MET A 277 -18.38 -5.18 4.94
CA MET A 277 -18.33 -6.09 3.80
C MET A 277 -17.32 -5.65 2.74
N LYS A 278 -16.56 -6.62 2.20
CA LYS A 278 -15.59 -6.35 1.12
C LYS A 278 -16.24 -5.76 -0.13
N ALA A 279 -17.47 -6.17 -0.43
CA ALA A 279 -18.23 -5.72 -1.60
C ALA A 279 -18.99 -4.40 -1.37
N LYS A 280 -18.89 -3.78 -0.17
CA LYS A 280 -19.63 -2.56 0.21
C LYS A 280 -21.16 -2.69 0.08
N ARG A 281 -21.70 -3.90 0.22
CA ARG A 281 -23.13 -4.22 0.25
C ARG A 281 -23.40 -4.99 1.53
N ALA A 282 -24.47 -4.65 2.25
CA ALA A 282 -24.90 -5.40 3.41
C ALA A 282 -25.17 -6.86 3.04
N HIS A 283 -24.94 -7.76 3.98
CA HIS A 283 -25.14 -9.20 3.79
C HIS A 283 -25.88 -9.78 4.97
N THR A 284 -27.02 -10.40 4.69
CA THR A 284 -27.84 -11.08 5.69
C THR A 284 -27.56 -12.58 5.62
N VAL A 285 -27.19 -13.18 6.74
CA VAL A 285 -26.90 -14.61 6.91
C VAL A 285 -28.04 -15.27 7.69
N PRO A 286 -28.81 -16.19 7.08
CA PRO A 286 -29.78 -16.99 7.82
C PRO A 286 -29.06 -17.89 8.84
N LEU A 287 -29.53 -17.93 10.05
CA LEU A 287 -28.92 -18.65 11.15
C LEU A 287 -29.55 -20.03 11.32
N PRO A 288 -28.79 -21.13 11.13
CA PRO A 288 -29.28 -22.47 11.47
C PRO A 288 -29.37 -22.63 13.00
N ASN A 289 -30.18 -23.61 13.46
CA ASN A 289 -30.46 -23.82 14.87
C ASN A 289 -29.19 -23.96 15.73
N ARG A 290 -28.16 -24.64 15.21
CA ARG A 290 -26.88 -24.75 15.93
C ARG A 290 -26.16 -23.41 16.08
N ALA A 291 -26.22 -22.54 15.09
CA ALA A 291 -25.63 -21.18 15.17
C ALA A 291 -26.36 -20.32 16.21
N ILE A 292 -27.70 -20.44 16.30
CA ILE A 292 -28.49 -19.78 17.34
C ILE A 292 -28.08 -20.25 18.74
N ALA A 293 -27.92 -21.55 18.94
CA ALA A 293 -27.46 -22.12 20.22
C ALA A 293 -26.05 -21.59 20.62
N ILE A 294 -25.14 -21.41 19.63
CA ILE A 294 -23.84 -20.79 19.86
C ILE A 294 -23.99 -19.32 20.32
N LEU A 295 -24.88 -18.56 19.70
CA LEU A 295 -25.11 -17.16 20.09
C LEU A 295 -25.69 -17.03 21.49
N ILE A 296 -26.64 -17.90 21.86
CA ILE A 296 -27.20 -17.95 23.23
C ILE A 296 -26.09 -18.27 24.24
N HIS A 297 -25.24 -19.25 23.94
CA HIS A 297 -24.10 -19.58 24.81
C HIS A 297 -23.10 -18.41 24.89
N ALA A 298 -22.76 -17.79 23.76
CA ALA A 298 -21.88 -16.62 23.73
C ALA A 298 -22.45 -15.43 24.53
N LYS A 299 -23.77 -15.23 24.51
CA LYS A 299 -24.44 -14.20 25.31
C LYS A 299 -24.27 -14.44 26.80
N GLY A 300 -24.37 -15.69 27.24
CA GLY A 300 -24.12 -16.08 28.65
C GLY A 300 -22.66 -15.90 29.11
N LEU A 301 -21.72 -15.83 28.17
CA LEU A 301 -20.28 -15.58 28.42
C LEU A 301 -19.88 -14.10 28.21
N SER A 302 -20.83 -13.25 27.84
CA SER A 302 -20.54 -11.85 27.49
C SER A 302 -20.03 -11.07 28.71
N ASP A 303 -18.98 -10.30 28.48
CA ASP A 303 -18.40 -9.36 29.44
C ASP A 303 -19.04 -7.95 29.39
N GLY A 304 -20.20 -7.81 28.75
CA GLY A 304 -20.85 -6.54 28.46
C GLY A 304 -20.34 -5.82 27.22
N SER A 305 -19.42 -6.43 26.50
CA SER A 305 -18.90 -5.93 25.21
C SER A 305 -19.98 -5.90 24.13
N GLU A 306 -19.85 -4.98 23.18
CA GLU A 306 -20.68 -4.94 21.97
C GLU A 306 -20.45 -6.16 21.05
N PHE A 307 -19.27 -6.82 21.19
CA PHE A 307 -18.88 -7.95 20.32
C PHE A 307 -19.53 -9.27 20.75
N VAL A 308 -19.98 -10.04 19.76
CA VAL A 308 -20.48 -11.40 19.98
C VAL A 308 -19.36 -12.34 20.47
N PHE A 309 -18.16 -12.15 19.91
CA PHE A 309 -16.96 -12.95 20.26
C PHE A 309 -15.83 -12.02 20.67
N PRO A 310 -15.83 -11.50 21.91
CA PRO A 310 -14.80 -10.59 22.41
C PRO A 310 -13.43 -11.27 22.49
N GLY A 311 -12.37 -10.49 22.39
CA GLY A 311 -11.00 -10.92 22.64
C GLY A 311 -10.70 -11.06 24.14
N THR A 312 -9.46 -11.42 24.46
CA THR A 312 -9.00 -11.53 25.86
C THR A 312 -8.84 -10.18 26.56
N SER A 313 -8.69 -9.10 25.80
CA SER A 313 -8.63 -7.73 26.36
C SER A 313 -10.00 -7.09 26.23
N GLN A 314 -10.45 -6.46 27.30
CA GLN A 314 -11.78 -5.81 27.38
C GLN A 314 -11.99 -4.81 26.22
N GLY A 315 -13.13 -4.85 25.58
CA GLY A 315 -13.50 -3.99 24.44
C GLY A 315 -12.69 -4.23 23.17
N LYS A 316 -11.96 -5.35 23.06
CA LYS A 316 -11.21 -5.73 21.86
C LYS A 316 -11.79 -6.98 21.21
N THR A 317 -11.68 -7.05 19.90
CA THR A 317 -12.05 -8.24 19.11
C THR A 317 -11.00 -9.32 19.21
N LEU A 318 -11.33 -10.55 18.83
CA LEU A 318 -10.35 -11.62 18.62
C LEU A 318 -9.26 -11.17 17.63
N SER A 319 -8.00 -11.53 17.88
CA SER A 319 -6.90 -11.18 16.99
C SER A 319 -7.02 -11.87 15.62
N ASP A 320 -6.37 -11.29 14.60
CA ASP A 320 -6.36 -11.83 13.23
C ASP A 320 -5.96 -13.28 13.13
N MET A 321 -5.07 -13.72 14.00
CA MET A 321 -4.46 -15.05 13.95
C MET A 321 -5.14 -16.07 14.87
N THR A 322 -6.04 -15.65 15.77
CA THR A 322 -6.59 -16.52 16.81
C THR A 322 -7.23 -17.78 16.22
N LEU A 323 -8.16 -17.61 15.29
CA LEU A 323 -8.86 -18.75 14.65
C LEU A 323 -7.90 -19.61 13.81
N SER A 324 -6.98 -18.98 13.08
CA SER A 324 -5.99 -19.71 12.28
C SER A 324 -4.98 -20.48 13.12
N LYS A 325 -4.60 -19.96 14.29
CA LYS A 325 -3.73 -20.67 15.23
C LYS A 325 -4.42 -21.90 15.77
N LEU A 326 -5.69 -21.81 16.15
CA LEU A 326 -6.44 -22.97 16.67
C LEU A 326 -6.51 -24.10 15.65
N VAL A 327 -6.88 -23.82 14.38
CA VAL A 327 -6.93 -24.84 13.31
C VAL A 327 -5.59 -25.55 13.16
N LYS A 328 -4.47 -24.79 13.15
CA LYS A 328 -3.12 -25.35 13.04
C LYS A 328 -2.70 -26.16 14.26
N GLN A 329 -3.01 -25.68 15.48
CA GLN A 329 -2.70 -26.40 16.72
C GLN A 329 -3.43 -27.74 16.83
N LEU A 330 -4.61 -27.85 16.21
CA LEU A 330 -5.37 -29.09 16.13
C LEU A 330 -4.86 -30.06 15.03
N GLY A 331 -3.80 -29.65 14.27
CA GLY A 331 -3.16 -30.50 13.26
C GLY A 331 -3.86 -30.51 11.90
N PHE A 332 -4.88 -29.70 11.68
CA PHE A 332 -5.57 -29.64 10.38
C PHE A 332 -4.80 -28.79 9.36
N ASP A 333 -4.56 -29.36 8.17
CA ASP A 333 -3.90 -28.68 7.06
C ASP A 333 -4.89 -27.81 6.27
N ALA A 334 -5.49 -26.87 6.95
CA ALA A 334 -6.47 -25.94 6.38
C ALA A 334 -6.23 -24.49 6.81
N ASP A 335 -6.58 -23.58 5.92
CA ASP A 335 -6.77 -22.18 6.26
C ASP A 335 -8.21 -21.94 6.73
N VAL A 336 -8.43 -21.02 7.68
CA VAL A 336 -9.80 -20.67 8.13
C VAL A 336 -10.69 -20.23 6.96
N HIS A 337 -10.14 -19.57 5.95
CA HIS A 337 -10.88 -19.24 4.75
C HIS A 337 -11.26 -20.46 3.90
N GLY A 338 -10.51 -21.57 4.04
CA GLY A 338 -10.77 -22.83 3.34
C GLY A 338 -12.10 -23.47 3.69
N PHE A 339 -12.65 -23.25 4.90
CA PHE A 339 -13.99 -23.76 5.27
C PHE A 339 -15.11 -23.24 4.35
N ARG A 340 -14.93 -22.08 3.74
CA ARG A 340 -15.85 -21.56 2.70
C ARG A 340 -15.78 -22.39 1.43
N THR A 341 -14.60 -22.90 1.09
CA THR A 341 -14.43 -23.86 -0.02
C THR A 341 -15.07 -25.19 0.32
N SER A 342 -14.88 -25.68 1.55
CA SER A 342 -15.55 -26.93 2.03
C SER A 342 -17.07 -26.82 1.93
N PHE A 343 -17.66 -25.72 2.40
CA PHE A 343 -19.09 -25.44 2.25
C PHE A 343 -19.53 -25.39 0.79
N LYS A 344 -18.77 -24.68 -0.07
CA LYS A 344 -19.11 -24.56 -1.50
C LYS A 344 -19.08 -25.91 -2.21
N THR A 345 -18.03 -26.71 -1.94
CA THR A 345 -17.90 -28.05 -2.53
C THR A 345 -19.02 -28.98 -2.06
N TRP A 346 -19.32 -28.96 -0.75
CA TRP A 346 -20.46 -29.69 -0.22
C TRP A 346 -21.78 -29.31 -0.88
N ALA A 347 -22.05 -28.00 -1.03
CA ALA A 347 -23.26 -27.52 -1.67
C ALA A 347 -23.38 -27.99 -3.12
N GLN A 348 -22.26 -28.05 -3.86
CA GLN A 348 -22.22 -28.49 -5.25
C GLN A 348 -22.37 -30.02 -5.41
N GLU A 349 -21.81 -30.80 -4.48
CA GLU A 349 -21.74 -32.25 -4.63
C GLU A 349 -22.84 -33.00 -3.88
N ARG A 350 -23.45 -32.39 -2.87
CA ARG A 350 -24.36 -33.08 -1.94
C ARG A 350 -25.74 -32.42 -1.87
N THR A 351 -26.02 -31.42 -2.69
CA THR A 351 -27.32 -30.74 -2.70
C THR A 351 -27.76 -30.38 -4.10
N ASP A 352 -29.08 -30.24 -4.28
CA ASP A 352 -29.71 -29.82 -5.55
C ASP A 352 -29.98 -28.29 -5.61
N PHE A 353 -29.40 -27.50 -4.69
CA PHE A 353 -29.54 -26.07 -4.75
C PHE A 353 -28.83 -25.47 -5.97
N ALA A 354 -29.50 -24.53 -6.64
CA ALA A 354 -28.89 -23.77 -7.73
C ALA A 354 -27.60 -23.06 -7.24
N ASN A 355 -26.60 -22.97 -8.12
CA ASN A 355 -25.30 -22.41 -7.80
C ASN A 355 -25.39 -21.00 -7.19
N GLU A 356 -26.37 -20.18 -7.64
CA GLU A 356 -26.57 -18.82 -7.14
C GLU A 356 -26.88 -18.79 -5.63
N VAL A 357 -27.58 -19.80 -5.09
CA VAL A 357 -27.91 -19.88 -3.66
C VAL A 357 -26.64 -19.94 -2.82
N SER A 358 -25.69 -20.79 -3.20
CA SER A 358 -24.39 -20.91 -2.52
C SER A 358 -23.47 -19.71 -2.75
N GLU A 359 -23.48 -19.10 -3.95
CA GLU A 359 -22.73 -17.86 -4.21
C GLU A 359 -23.26 -16.70 -3.36
N MET A 360 -24.58 -16.56 -3.24
CA MET A 360 -25.21 -15.57 -2.35
C MET A 360 -24.93 -15.85 -0.88
N ALA A 361 -24.99 -17.11 -0.42
CA ALA A 361 -24.63 -17.48 0.95
C ALA A 361 -23.18 -17.08 1.28
N LEU A 362 -22.29 -17.17 0.31
CA LEU A 362 -20.89 -16.77 0.44
C LEU A 362 -20.66 -15.24 0.24
N ALA A 363 -21.70 -14.44 0.01
CA ALA A 363 -21.56 -13.02 -0.35
C ALA A 363 -20.54 -12.79 -1.49
N HIS A 364 -20.59 -13.62 -2.52
CA HIS A 364 -19.82 -13.43 -3.74
C HIS A 364 -20.52 -12.45 -4.66
N THR A 365 -19.76 -11.63 -5.35
CA THR A 365 -20.31 -10.72 -6.36
C THR A 365 -20.58 -11.49 -7.64
N ILE A 366 -21.78 -11.35 -8.19
CA ILE A 366 -22.11 -11.87 -9.51
C ILE A 366 -21.24 -11.14 -10.54
N GLN A 367 -20.36 -11.89 -11.22
CA GLN A 367 -19.40 -11.30 -12.18
C GLN A 367 -20.08 -10.86 -13.47
N ASN A 368 -21.14 -11.54 -13.88
CA ASN A 368 -21.92 -11.19 -15.05
C ASN A 368 -22.83 -10.01 -14.73
N LYS A 369 -22.59 -8.86 -15.35
CA LYS A 369 -23.35 -7.61 -15.12
C LYS A 369 -24.82 -7.75 -15.53
N ALA A 370 -25.12 -8.52 -16.58
CA ALA A 370 -26.49 -8.75 -17.01
C ALA A 370 -27.26 -9.58 -15.97
N GLU A 371 -26.66 -10.67 -15.46
CA GLU A 371 -27.21 -11.53 -14.42
C GLU A 371 -27.40 -10.75 -13.09
N ALA A 372 -26.42 -9.91 -12.74
CA ALA A 372 -26.49 -9.05 -11.54
C ALA A 372 -27.66 -8.05 -11.61
N ALA A 373 -28.05 -7.59 -12.81
CA ALA A 373 -29.17 -6.66 -12.99
C ALA A 373 -30.54 -7.34 -12.76
N TYR A 374 -30.64 -8.65 -12.94
CA TYR A 374 -31.86 -9.45 -12.71
C TYR A 374 -31.92 -10.05 -11.30
N ALA A 375 -30.82 -10.14 -10.59
CA ALA A 375 -30.76 -10.68 -9.23
C ALA A 375 -31.31 -9.69 -8.19
N ARG A 376 -32.65 -9.57 -8.14
CA ARG A 376 -33.37 -8.67 -7.20
C ARG A 376 -33.70 -9.30 -5.88
N SER A 377 -33.72 -10.65 -5.78
CA SER A 377 -33.98 -11.41 -4.57
C SER A 377 -32.67 -11.80 -3.88
N ASP A 378 -32.63 -11.80 -2.57
CA ASP A 378 -31.52 -12.31 -1.77
C ASP A 378 -31.62 -13.82 -1.48
N LEU A 379 -32.66 -14.48 -2.00
CA LEU A 379 -32.97 -15.92 -1.87
C LEU A 379 -32.95 -16.39 -0.41
N ILE A 380 -33.41 -15.58 0.54
CA ILE A 380 -33.28 -15.81 1.98
C ILE A 380 -33.83 -17.18 2.40
N GLU A 381 -35.01 -17.60 1.88
CA GLU A 381 -35.64 -18.88 2.20
C GLU A 381 -34.80 -20.07 1.71
N LYS A 382 -34.31 -20.02 0.48
CA LYS A 382 -33.44 -21.09 -0.05
C LYS A 382 -32.10 -21.14 0.69
N ARG A 383 -31.55 -19.99 1.04
CA ARG A 383 -30.31 -19.94 1.84
C ARG A 383 -30.53 -20.45 3.27
N LYS A 384 -31.69 -20.18 3.90
CA LYS A 384 -32.06 -20.74 5.19
C LYS A 384 -32.02 -22.27 5.13
N GLN A 385 -32.70 -22.87 4.15
CA GLN A 385 -32.72 -24.32 3.96
C GLN A 385 -31.32 -24.90 3.76
N MET A 386 -30.50 -24.24 2.92
CA MET A 386 -29.13 -24.66 2.67
C MET A 386 -28.26 -24.59 3.93
N MET A 387 -28.36 -23.53 4.73
CA MET A 387 -27.58 -23.36 5.96
C MET A 387 -28.00 -24.38 7.03
N GLU A 388 -29.30 -24.73 7.13
CA GLU A 388 -29.77 -25.76 8.04
C GLU A 388 -29.26 -27.16 7.61
N GLN A 389 -29.36 -27.51 6.33
CA GLN A 389 -28.83 -28.79 5.81
C GLN A 389 -27.30 -28.88 6.00
N TRP A 390 -26.55 -27.78 5.89
CA TRP A 390 -25.13 -27.74 6.19
C TRP A 390 -24.87 -28.03 7.67
N ALA A 391 -25.61 -27.40 8.58
CA ALA A 391 -25.49 -27.62 10.02
C ALA A 391 -25.85 -29.06 10.40
N GLU A 392 -26.91 -29.64 9.84
CA GLU A 392 -27.30 -31.03 10.02
C GLU A 392 -26.25 -32.01 9.51
N TYR A 393 -25.66 -31.73 8.33
CA TYR A 393 -24.56 -32.50 7.77
C TYR A 393 -23.35 -32.54 8.71
N LEU A 394 -23.01 -31.42 9.33
CA LEU A 394 -21.89 -31.30 10.27
C LEU A 394 -22.17 -31.88 11.66
N ALA A 395 -23.41 -32.17 11.99
CA ALA A 395 -23.82 -32.76 13.25
C ALA A 395 -23.78 -34.31 13.25
N ARG A 396 -23.68 -34.93 12.07
CA ARG A 396 -23.54 -36.37 11.86
C ARG A 396 -22.13 -36.83 12.21
#